data_d7fc22e6b86b9a64e5e5119f7c0a74f2
#
_entry.id   d7fc22e6b86b9a64e5e5119f7c0a74f2
#
_cell.length_a   1.000
_cell.length_b   1.000
_cell.length_c   1.000
_cell.angle_alpha   90.00
_cell.angle_beta   90.00
_cell.angle_gamma   90.00
#
_symmetry.space_group_name_H-M   'P 1'
#
loop_
_entity.id
_entity.type
_entity.pdbx_description
1 polymer ?
#
loop_
_entity_poly.entity_id
_entity_poly.type
_entity_poly.pdbx_seq_one_letter_code
_entity_poly.pdbx_strand_id
1 'polypeptide(L)'
;AGKTLDQGLKSYQAINRAKFCSKWANELRQQYPMSRTFLERAAHRVPPLRILIVDQLPPLFDRASGGQRIFQIMQLLKKEGHTVCFFAFFEHGFQEYMKILQSTGVYVISGTGNSVIENTVQTALETAKARLAVLLASYRPHIVWAEGYEIATVIADTVRSVAPYASLLTDTVDLHFLREQRVSELKGRPKTETKEKKLAIYRQSDAVIAITE
;
A
#
# COMPACT_ATOMS: atom_id res chain seq x y z
N ALA A 1 -7.74 -14.67 29.50
CA ALA A 1 -6.40 -14.24 29.86
C ALA A 1 -6.38 -13.83 31.34
N GLY A 2 -5.61 -14.56 32.17
CA GLY A 2 -5.58 -14.29 33.60
C GLY A 2 -4.81 -13.03 33.95
N LYS A 3 -5.29 -12.28 34.94
CA LYS A 3 -4.56 -11.12 35.47
C LYS A 3 -3.31 -11.58 36.21
N THR A 4 -2.21 -10.83 36.11
CA THR A 4 -1.02 -10.99 36.94
C THR A 4 -1.41 -10.64 38.38
N LEU A 5 -1.17 -11.53 39.31
CA LEU A 5 -1.43 -11.30 40.72
C LEU A 5 -0.10 -11.16 41.48
N ASP A 6 -0.08 -10.25 42.45
CA ASP A 6 1.12 -9.99 43.26
C ASP A 6 1.43 -11.12 44.25
N GLN A 7 0.54 -12.08 44.40
CA GLN A 7 0.67 -13.23 45.28
C GLN A 7 0.33 -14.54 44.55
N GLY A 8 0.93 -15.65 45.02
CA GLY A 8 0.70 -17.00 44.48
C GLY A 8 1.57 -17.34 43.27
N LEU A 9 1.18 -18.38 42.52
CA LEU A 9 1.94 -18.92 41.38
C LEU A 9 2.21 -17.87 40.26
N LYS A 10 1.43 -16.81 40.21
CA LYS A 10 1.60 -15.76 39.19
C LYS A 10 2.54 -14.61 39.62
N SER A 11 2.98 -14.57 40.86
CA SER A 11 3.95 -13.58 41.35
C SER A 11 5.28 -13.64 40.57
N TYR A 12 5.67 -14.84 40.14
CA TYR A 12 6.87 -15.06 39.33
C TYR A 12 6.78 -14.34 37.95
N GLN A 13 5.59 -14.04 37.46
CA GLN A 13 5.45 -13.29 36.18
C GLN A 13 5.99 -11.87 36.32
N ALA A 14 5.75 -11.20 37.46
CA ALA A 14 6.28 -9.86 37.71
C ALA A 14 7.81 -9.87 37.82
N ILE A 15 8.35 -10.84 38.60
CA ILE A 15 9.80 -11.02 38.76
C ILE A 15 10.46 -11.37 37.43
N ASN A 16 9.90 -12.31 36.68
CA ASN A 16 10.45 -12.74 35.39
C ASN A 16 10.33 -11.65 34.35
N ARG A 17 9.26 -10.83 34.37
CA ARG A 17 9.13 -9.67 33.49
C ARG A 17 10.26 -8.67 33.72
N ALA A 18 10.57 -8.34 34.98
CA ALA A 18 11.67 -7.44 35.29
C ALA A 18 13.02 -7.97 34.80
N LYS A 19 13.29 -9.26 35.05
CA LYS A 19 14.50 -9.94 34.54
C LYS A 19 14.57 -9.97 33.03
N PHE A 20 13.45 -10.27 32.36
CA PHE A 20 13.35 -10.28 30.91
C PHE A 20 13.61 -8.89 30.33
N CYS A 21 12.93 -7.86 30.85
CA CYS A 21 13.13 -6.47 30.39
C CYS A 21 14.57 -5.99 30.60
N SER A 22 15.21 -6.36 31.70
CA SER A 22 16.61 -6.03 31.97
C SER A 22 17.55 -6.75 31.00
N LYS A 23 17.37 -8.07 30.83
CA LYS A 23 18.22 -8.89 29.96
C LYS A 23 18.12 -8.47 28.48
N TRP A 24 16.94 -8.11 28.01
CA TRP A 24 16.65 -7.82 26.61
C TRP A 24 16.39 -6.33 26.38
N ALA A 25 16.95 -5.44 27.21
CA ALA A 25 16.68 -4.02 27.16
C ALA A 25 17.02 -3.38 25.81
N ASN A 26 18.10 -3.82 25.16
CA ASN A 26 18.55 -3.31 23.87
C ASN A 26 17.58 -3.71 22.74
N GLU A 27 17.21 -4.98 22.72
CA GLU A 27 16.30 -5.56 21.73
C GLU A 27 14.88 -4.96 21.89
N LEU A 28 14.43 -4.81 23.15
CA LEU A 28 13.12 -4.23 23.44
C LEU A 28 13.01 -2.75 23.05
N ARG A 29 14.10 -1.98 23.12
CA ARG A 29 14.11 -0.59 22.62
C ARG A 29 13.90 -0.49 21.12
N GLN A 30 14.23 -1.54 20.36
CA GLN A 30 14.01 -1.61 18.92
C GLN A 30 12.58 -2.06 18.56
N GLN A 31 11.79 -2.49 19.55
CA GLN A 31 10.41 -2.91 19.34
C GLN A 31 9.45 -1.72 19.45
N TYR A 32 8.36 -1.78 18.72
CA TYR A 32 7.29 -0.81 18.86
C TYR A 32 6.47 -1.08 20.14
N PRO A 33 6.06 -0.01 20.85
CA PRO A 33 5.18 -0.18 22.01
C PRO A 33 3.83 -0.76 21.56
N MET A 34 3.18 -1.50 22.46
CA MET A 34 1.86 -2.07 22.22
C MET A 34 0.80 -0.94 22.18
N SER A 35 0.51 -0.48 20.99
CA SER A 35 -0.48 0.57 20.71
C SER A 35 -1.12 0.31 19.35
N ARG A 36 -2.39 0.67 19.19
CA ARG A 36 -3.07 0.60 17.89
C ARG A 36 -2.35 1.42 16.82
N THR A 37 -1.77 2.56 17.18
CA THR A 37 -1.01 3.46 16.30
C THR A 37 0.23 2.79 15.69
N PHE A 38 0.79 1.78 16.36
CA PHE A 38 2.00 1.10 15.89
C PHE A 38 1.76 -0.33 15.43
N LEU A 39 0.48 -0.74 15.32
CA LEU A 39 0.14 -2.14 15.04
C LEU A 39 0.72 -2.59 13.69
N GLU A 40 0.56 -1.79 12.65
CA GLU A 40 1.06 -2.08 11.30
C GLU A 40 2.60 -2.13 11.28
N ARG A 41 3.25 -1.21 11.99
CA ARG A 41 4.72 -1.22 12.12
C ARG A 41 5.20 -2.41 12.94
N ALA A 42 4.51 -2.75 14.01
CA ALA A 42 4.88 -3.88 14.86
C ALA A 42 4.73 -5.22 14.13
N ALA A 43 3.75 -5.35 13.26
CA ALA A 43 3.56 -6.53 12.42
C ALA A 43 4.68 -6.69 11.38
N HIS A 44 5.30 -5.58 10.95
CA HIS A 44 6.27 -5.55 9.84
C HIS A 44 7.64 -4.97 10.26
N ARG A 45 8.12 -5.37 11.41
CA ARG A 45 9.27 -4.72 12.09
C ARG A 45 10.67 -4.99 11.52
N VAL A 46 10.84 -5.94 10.61
CA VAL A 46 12.20 -6.41 10.23
C VAL A 46 12.47 -6.51 8.72
N PRO A 47 11.73 -5.99 7.80
CA PRO A 47 12.16 -6.02 6.40
C PRO A 47 13.00 -4.80 6.05
N PRO A 48 13.91 -4.93 5.07
CA PRO A 48 14.71 -3.81 4.59
C PRO A 48 13.87 -2.62 4.12
N LEU A 49 12.71 -2.88 3.48
CA LEU A 49 11.80 -1.83 3.02
C LEU A 49 10.34 -2.17 3.34
N ARG A 50 9.57 -1.14 3.66
CA ARG A 50 8.11 -1.17 3.69
C ARG A 50 7.62 -0.52 2.40
N ILE A 51 6.92 -1.31 1.59
CA ILE A 51 6.42 -0.89 0.28
C ILE A 51 4.90 -0.92 0.34
N LEU A 52 4.27 0.21 0.04
CA LEU A 52 2.83 0.35 -0.10
C LEU A 52 2.50 0.44 -1.58
N ILE A 53 1.82 -0.56 -2.10
CA ILE A 53 1.32 -0.59 -3.48
C ILE A 53 -0.13 -0.14 -3.45
N VAL A 54 -0.48 0.83 -4.28
CA VAL A 54 -1.81 1.42 -4.36
C VAL A 54 -2.36 1.25 -5.76
N ASP A 55 -3.53 0.65 -5.86
CA ASP A 55 -4.24 0.46 -7.12
C ASP A 55 -5.73 0.76 -6.98
N GLN A 56 -6.40 0.93 -8.10
CA GLN A 56 -7.84 1.12 -8.15
C GLN A 56 -8.59 -0.12 -7.67
N LEU A 57 -8.18 -1.29 -8.16
CA LEU A 57 -8.79 -2.59 -7.89
C LEU A 57 -7.75 -3.58 -7.37
N PRO A 58 -8.16 -4.68 -6.72
CA PRO A 58 -7.27 -5.81 -6.49
C PRO A 58 -6.71 -6.37 -7.80
N PRO A 59 -5.49 -6.92 -7.79
CA PRO A 59 -4.85 -7.45 -8.99
C PRO A 59 -5.63 -8.65 -9.53
N LEU A 60 -6.22 -8.48 -10.70
CA LEU A 60 -6.95 -9.54 -11.42
C LEU A 60 -5.96 -10.42 -12.18
N PHE A 61 -5.16 -11.20 -11.44
CA PHE A 61 -3.99 -11.91 -11.97
C PHE A 61 -4.31 -13.04 -12.96
N ASP A 62 -5.57 -13.50 -13.02
CA ASP A 62 -6.08 -14.52 -13.95
C ASP A 62 -6.82 -13.93 -15.16
N ARG A 63 -7.06 -12.60 -15.18
CA ARG A 63 -7.88 -11.93 -16.19
C ARG A 63 -7.18 -10.79 -16.91
N ALA A 64 -6.18 -10.20 -16.28
CA ALA A 64 -5.50 -9.02 -16.81
C ALA A 64 -3.99 -9.15 -16.65
N SER A 65 -3.25 -8.90 -17.74
CA SER A 65 -1.78 -8.98 -17.75
C SER A 65 -1.13 -8.01 -16.73
N GLY A 66 -1.66 -6.80 -16.58
CA GLY A 66 -1.22 -5.85 -15.55
C GLY A 66 -1.44 -6.39 -14.14
N GLY A 67 -2.61 -7.00 -13.88
CA GLY A 67 -2.92 -7.64 -12.61
C GLY A 67 -1.98 -8.82 -12.31
N GLN A 68 -1.68 -9.65 -13.30
CA GLN A 68 -0.72 -10.74 -13.17
C GLN A 68 0.68 -10.20 -12.87
N ARG A 69 1.12 -9.18 -13.59
CA ARG A 69 2.43 -8.55 -13.41
C ARG A 69 2.61 -8.01 -11.99
N ILE A 70 1.68 -7.18 -11.51
CA ILE A 70 1.82 -6.59 -10.15
C ILE A 70 1.70 -7.65 -9.06
N PHE A 71 0.90 -8.69 -9.24
CA PHE A 71 0.84 -9.82 -8.33
C PHE A 71 2.19 -10.55 -8.22
N GLN A 72 2.86 -10.82 -9.34
CA GLN A 72 4.18 -11.44 -9.37
C GLN A 72 5.25 -10.53 -8.75
N ILE A 73 5.20 -9.22 -8.99
CA ILE A 73 6.10 -8.24 -8.36
C ILE A 73 5.94 -8.28 -6.84
N MET A 74 4.72 -8.29 -6.31
CA MET A 74 4.49 -8.40 -4.87
C MET A 74 5.09 -9.67 -4.27
N GLN A 75 4.94 -10.80 -4.96
CA GLN A 75 5.54 -12.07 -4.52
C GLN A 75 7.07 -12.00 -4.54
N LEU A 76 7.67 -11.40 -5.57
CA LEU A 76 9.10 -11.20 -5.65
C LEU A 76 9.61 -10.33 -4.50
N LEU A 77 8.98 -9.18 -4.27
CA LEU A 77 9.34 -8.27 -3.17
C LEU A 77 9.23 -8.96 -1.80
N LYS A 78 8.22 -9.80 -1.61
CA LYS A 78 8.09 -10.63 -0.40
C LYS A 78 9.22 -11.65 -0.28
N LYS A 79 9.59 -12.32 -1.35
CA LYS A 79 10.69 -13.29 -1.40
C LYS A 79 12.03 -12.64 -1.06
N GLU A 80 12.25 -11.40 -1.52
CA GLU A 80 13.43 -10.59 -1.19
C GLU A 80 13.42 -10.04 0.25
N GLY A 81 12.42 -10.40 1.04
CA GLY A 81 12.34 -10.04 2.46
C GLY A 81 11.70 -8.67 2.73
N HIS A 82 11.16 -7.99 1.72
CA HIS A 82 10.46 -6.72 1.92
C HIS A 82 9.09 -6.92 2.57
N THR A 83 8.62 -5.90 3.28
CA THR A 83 7.23 -5.85 3.73
C THR A 83 6.38 -5.16 2.67
N VAL A 84 5.37 -5.87 2.19
CA VAL A 84 4.48 -5.37 1.15
C VAL A 84 3.10 -5.20 1.73
N CYS A 85 2.56 -3.99 1.59
CA CYS A 85 1.17 -3.65 1.84
C CYS A 85 0.51 -3.29 0.50
N PHE A 86 -0.67 -3.79 0.28
CA PHE A 86 -1.49 -3.48 -0.89
C PHE A 86 -2.75 -2.75 -0.45
N PHE A 87 -3.06 -1.63 -1.09
CA PHE A 87 -4.25 -0.83 -0.87
C PHE A 87 -5.07 -0.77 -2.15
N ALA A 88 -6.28 -1.34 -2.14
CA ALA A 88 -7.25 -1.19 -3.22
C ALA A 88 -8.23 -0.06 -2.91
N PHE A 89 -8.43 0.89 -3.82
CA PHE A 89 -9.46 1.92 -3.66
C PHE A 89 -10.85 1.30 -3.61
N PHE A 90 -11.14 0.35 -4.49
CA PHE A 90 -12.41 -0.33 -4.60
C PHE A 90 -12.21 -1.85 -4.64
N GLU A 91 -12.83 -2.58 -3.72
CA GLU A 91 -12.74 -4.04 -3.66
C GLU A 91 -14.07 -4.75 -3.88
N HIS A 92 -15.17 -4.01 -4.02
CA HIS A 92 -16.50 -4.62 -4.16
C HIS A 92 -16.55 -5.57 -5.38
N GLY A 93 -16.96 -6.80 -5.14
CA GLY A 93 -16.97 -7.86 -6.15
C GLY A 93 -15.62 -8.59 -6.36
N PHE A 94 -14.55 -8.17 -5.66
CA PHE A 94 -13.20 -8.72 -5.83
C PHE A 94 -12.58 -9.27 -4.53
N GLN A 95 -13.40 -9.57 -3.53
CA GLN A 95 -12.96 -10.03 -2.21
C GLN A 95 -12.11 -11.31 -2.26
N GLU A 96 -12.37 -12.20 -3.22
CA GLU A 96 -11.59 -13.43 -3.39
C GLU A 96 -10.13 -13.12 -3.81
N TYR A 97 -9.92 -12.13 -4.67
CA TYR A 97 -8.57 -11.69 -5.03
C TYR A 97 -7.82 -11.11 -3.83
N MET A 98 -8.51 -10.35 -2.97
CA MET A 98 -7.95 -9.83 -1.72
C MET A 98 -7.52 -10.97 -0.79
N LYS A 99 -8.35 -12.02 -0.61
CA LYS A 99 -8.02 -13.19 0.21
C LYS A 99 -6.82 -13.96 -0.33
N ILE A 100 -6.78 -14.18 -1.65
CA ILE A 100 -5.65 -14.86 -2.29
C ILE A 100 -4.37 -14.05 -2.09
N LEU A 101 -4.42 -12.72 -2.29
CA LEU A 101 -3.28 -11.85 -2.05
C LEU A 101 -2.82 -11.90 -0.58
N GLN A 102 -3.74 -11.89 0.39
CA GLN A 102 -3.44 -12.05 1.81
C GLN A 102 -2.74 -13.40 2.09
N SER A 103 -3.17 -14.48 1.43
CA SER A 103 -2.56 -15.81 1.62
C SER A 103 -1.09 -15.88 1.21
N THR A 104 -0.63 -14.95 0.36
CA THR A 104 0.78 -14.81 -0.02
C THR A 104 1.62 -14.04 1.00
N GLY A 105 1.02 -13.60 2.10
CA GLY A 105 1.69 -12.82 3.15
C GLY A 105 1.80 -11.32 2.85
N VAL A 106 1.06 -10.83 1.87
CA VAL A 106 0.88 -9.39 1.62
C VAL A 106 -0.15 -8.85 2.61
N TYR A 107 0.14 -7.71 3.24
CA TYR A 107 -0.83 -7.01 4.07
C TYR A 107 -1.80 -6.25 3.18
N VAL A 108 -3.09 -6.57 3.24
CA VAL A 108 -4.07 -6.05 2.29
C VAL A 108 -5.10 -5.17 2.99
N ILE A 109 -5.28 -3.96 2.47
CA ILE A 109 -6.21 -2.94 2.99
C ILE A 109 -7.23 -2.59 1.90
N SER A 110 -8.48 -2.49 2.31
CA SER A 110 -9.57 -1.97 1.49
C SER A 110 -9.77 -0.47 1.70
N GLY A 111 -9.88 0.28 0.63
CA GLY A 111 -10.16 1.72 0.65
C GLY A 111 -11.59 2.03 1.07
N THR A 112 -12.57 1.30 0.54
CA THR A 112 -13.99 1.51 0.85
C THR A 112 -14.46 0.70 2.05
N GLY A 113 -13.77 -0.40 2.40
CA GLY A 113 -14.21 -1.31 3.44
C GLY A 113 -15.53 -1.99 3.08
N ASN A 114 -16.15 -2.59 4.07
CA ASN A 114 -17.47 -3.22 3.89
C ASN A 114 -18.62 -2.21 3.81
N SER A 115 -18.32 -0.93 3.67
CA SER A 115 -19.35 0.10 3.51
C SER A 115 -19.98 -0.02 2.13
N VAL A 116 -20.94 -0.86 2.04
CA VAL A 116 -21.77 -1.05 0.84
C VAL A 116 -22.84 0.03 0.82
N ILE A 117 -23.01 0.72 -0.30
CA ILE A 117 -24.28 0.78 -1.04
C ILE A 117 -24.93 2.13 -1.24
N GLU A 118 -24.77 3.15 -0.44
CA GLU A 118 -25.51 4.40 -0.73
C GLU A 118 -24.62 5.59 -1.14
N ASN A 119 -23.34 5.35 -1.30
CA ASN A 119 -22.41 6.43 -1.58
C ASN A 119 -22.16 6.57 -3.09
N THR A 120 -22.20 7.79 -3.57
CA THR A 120 -21.72 8.10 -4.91
C THR A 120 -20.25 7.68 -5.05
N VAL A 121 -19.76 7.48 -6.28
CA VAL A 121 -18.33 7.20 -6.55
C VAL A 121 -17.43 8.24 -5.88
N GLN A 122 -17.88 9.50 -5.82
CA GLN A 122 -17.15 10.59 -5.19
C GLN A 122 -16.98 10.37 -3.68
N THR A 123 -18.03 9.98 -2.98
CA THR A 123 -17.98 9.71 -1.52
C THR A 123 -17.10 8.50 -1.21
N ALA A 124 -17.16 7.46 -2.05
CA ALA A 124 -16.29 6.29 -1.92
C ALA A 124 -14.81 6.67 -2.12
N LEU A 125 -14.52 7.53 -3.08
CA LEU A 125 -13.16 8.03 -3.34
C LEU A 125 -12.62 8.84 -2.15
N GLU A 126 -13.41 9.75 -1.58
CA GLU A 126 -13.00 10.54 -0.41
C GLU A 126 -12.78 9.66 0.82
N THR A 127 -13.64 8.66 1.03
CA THR A 127 -13.47 7.66 2.10
C THR A 127 -12.15 6.90 1.92
N ALA A 128 -11.87 6.43 0.72
CA ALA A 128 -10.64 5.70 0.42
C ALA A 128 -9.40 6.58 0.61
N LYS A 129 -9.43 7.85 0.20
CA LYS A 129 -8.35 8.81 0.45
C LYS A 129 -8.10 9.04 1.95
N ALA A 130 -9.15 9.21 2.74
CA ALA A 130 -9.03 9.38 4.18
C ALA A 130 -8.39 8.14 4.84
N ARG A 131 -8.79 6.95 4.45
CA ARG A 131 -8.18 5.69 4.93
C ARG A 131 -6.74 5.53 4.48
N LEU A 132 -6.42 5.91 3.25
CA LEU A 132 -5.04 5.93 2.76
C LEU A 132 -4.16 6.87 3.62
N ALA A 133 -4.66 8.05 3.97
CA ALA A 133 -3.93 8.99 4.83
C ALA A 133 -3.62 8.38 6.20
N VAL A 134 -4.60 7.71 6.83
CA VAL A 134 -4.40 6.98 8.09
C VAL A 134 -3.38 5.86 7.93
N LEU A 135 -3.45 5.09 6.84
CA LEU A 135 -2.49 4.04 6.55
C LEU A 135 -1.07 4.60 6.35
N LEU A 136 -0.90 5.66 5.59
CA LEU A 136 0.39 6.31 5.37
C LEU A 136 1.03 6.76 6.71
N ALA A 137 0.23 7.35 7.59
CA ALA A 137 0.70 7.80 8.91
C ALA A 137 1.11 6.64 9.82
N SER A 138 0.37 5.53 9.83
CA SER A 138 0.59 4.38 10.72
C SER A 138 1.63 3.40 10.17
N TYR A 139 1.50 2.99 8.93
CA TYR A 139 2.40 2.03 8.26
C TYR A 139 3.78 2.63 7.97
N ARG A 140 3.85 3.93 7.67
CA ARG A 140 5.07 4.67 7.32
C ARG A 140 5.89 3.96 6.24
N PRO A 141 5.37 3.84 5.00
CA PRO A 141 6.10 3.21 3.92
C PRO A 141 7.39 3.97 3.59
N HIS A 142 8.39 3.27 3.09
CA HIS A 142 9.56 3.88 2.46
C HIS A 142 9.27 4.22 1.00
N ILE A 143 8.44 3.38 0.36
CA ILE A 143 8.03 3.53 -1.03
C ILE A 143 6.51 3.44 -1.09
N VAL A 144 5.89 4.39 -1.77
CA VAL A 144 4.49 4.34 -2.22
C VAL A 144 4.51 4.13 -3.72
N TRP A 145 4.05 2.96 -4.15
CA TRP A 145 4.00 2.56 -5.54
C TRP A 145 2.58 2.73 -6.06
N ALA A 146 2.38 3.67 -6.96
CA ALA A 146 1.10 3.92 -7.60
C ALA A 146 1.01 3.14 -8.92
N GLU A 147 0.00 2.29 -9.02
CA GLU A 147 -0.26 1.51 -10.22
C GLU A 147 -1.08 2.35 -11.21
N GLY A 148 -0.38 2.92 -12.18
CA GLY A 148 -0.94 3.83 -13.17
C GLY A 148 -0.91 5.31 -12.77
N TYR A 149 -0.97 6.16 -13.80
CA TYR A 149 -0.92 7.62 -13.62
C TYR A 149 -2.20 8.17 -12.95
N GLU A 150 -3.33 7.51 -13.15
CA GLU A 150 -4.61 7.86 -12.54
C GLU A 150 -4.52 7.78 -11.02
N ILE A 151 -4.01 6.66 -10.52
CA ILE A 151 -3.80 6.46 -9.08
C ILE A 151 -2.76 7.43 -8.55
N ALA A 152 -1.64 7.58 -9.24
CA ALA A 152 -0.61 8.55 -8.86
C ALA A 152 -1.18 9.97 -8.72
N THR A 153 -2.03 10.40 -9.67
CA THR A 153 -2.70 11.72 -9.64
C THR A 153 -3.61 11.87 -8.42
N VAL A 154 -4.34 10.79 -8.08
CA VAL A 154 -5.29 10.82 -6.95
C VAL A 154 -4.58 10.88 -5.61
N ILE A 155 -3.41 10.24 -5.47
CA ILE A 155 -2.75 10.06 -4.17
C ILE A 155 -1.57 11.01 -3.92
N ALA A 156 -1.01 11.65 -4.95
CA ALA A 156 0.23 12.43 -4.84
C ALA A 156 0.19 13.47 -3.71
N ASP A 157 -0.84 14.31 -3.67
CA ASP A 157 -0.99 15.35 -2.64
C ASP A 157 -1.10 14.73 -1.23
N THR A 158 -1.83 13.62 -1.09
CA THR A 158 -1.95 12.91 0.18
C THR A 158 -0.61 12.32 0.63
N VAL A 159 0.14 11.72 -0.30
CA VAL A 159 1.48 11.17 0.00
C VAL A 159 2.42 12.29 0.42
N ARG A 160 2.45 13.41 -0.33
CA ARG A 160 3.35 14.54 -0.03
C ARG A 160 3.02 15.21 1.29
N SER A 161 1.73 15.29 1.67
CA SER A 161 1.32 15.92 2.93
C SER A 161 1.50 15.03 4.15
N VAL A 162 1.19 13.72 4.03
CA VAL A 162 1.16 12.79 5.17
C VAL A 162 2.46 12.01 5.34
N ALA A 163 3.10 11.65 4.23
CA ALA A 163 4.33 10.85 4.20
C ALA A 163 5.41 11.46 3.30
N PRO A 164 5.85 12.71 3.55
CA PRO A 164 6.83 13.41 2.69
C PRO A 164 8.19 12.72 2.64
N TYR A 165 8.47 11.82 3.56
CA TYR A 165 9.67 10.99 3.61
C TYR A 165 9.61 9.75 2.70
N ALA A 166 8.42 9.40 2.20
CA ALA A 166 8.25 8.24 1.31
C ALA A 166 8.51 8.64 -0.14
N SER A 167 9.22 7.77 -0.86
CA SER A 167 9.37 7.93 -2.31
C SER A 167 8.08 7.53 -3.01
N LEU A 168 7.52 8.43 -3.81
CA LEU A 168 6.39 8.16 -4.69
C LEU A 168 6.91 7.60 -6.01
N LEU A 169 6.58 6.36 -6.30
CA LEU A 169 6.93 5.68 -7.54
C LEU A 169 5.66 5.48 -8.37
N THR A 170 5.68 5.92 -9.61
CA THR A 170 4.57 5.70 -10.54
C THR A 170 4.93 4.63 -11.56
N ASP A 171 4.14 3.57 -11.60
CA ASP A 171 4.23 2.56 -12.64
C ASP A 171 3.33 2.96 -13.81
N THR A 172 3.88 2.98 -15.01
CA THR A 172 3.12 3.41 -16.18
C THR A 172 2.13 2.35 -16.66
N VAL A 173 2.32 1.09 -16.24
CA VAL A 173 1.52 -0.11 -16.59
C VAL A 173 1.38 -0.31 -18.10
N ASP A 174 1.00 0.73 -18.81
CA ASP A 174 0.90 0.79 -20.27
C ASP A 174 1.06 2.25 -20.73
N LEU A 175 1.83 2.45 -21.77
CA LEU A 175 1.98 3.74 -22.43
C LEU A 175 0.80 4.00 -23.39
N HIS A 176 -0.43 3.90 -22.87
CA HIS A 176 -1.66 4.10 -23.65
C HIS A 176 -1.63 5.38 -24.50
N PHE A 177 -0.93 6.42 -24.03
CA PHE A 177 -0.84 7.67 -24.78
C PHE A 177 -0.11 7.52 -26.13
N LEU A 178 0.86 6.61 -26.25
CA LEU A 178 1.52 6.33 -27.52
C LEU A 178 0.56 5.64 -28.50
N ARG A 179 -0.23 4.68 -27.98
CA ARG A 179 -1.27 4.02 -28.78
C ARG A 179 -2.40 5.00 -29.13
N GLU A 180 -2.83 5.80 -28.18
CA GLU A 180 -3.84 6.86 -28.40
C GLU A 180 -3.33 7.92 -29.39
N GLN A 181 -2.06 8.29 -29.31
CA GLN A 181 -1.43 9.21 -30.27
C GLN A 181 -1.43 8.61 -31.67
N ARG A 182 -0.98 7.38 -31.85
CA ARG A 182 -1.00 6.67 -33.14
C ARG A 182 -2.42 6.56 -33.72
N VAL A 183 -3.41 6.19 -32.89
CA VAL A 183 -4.82 6.13 -33.30
C VAL A 183 -5.37 7.51 -33.65
N SER A 184 -4.95 8.54 -32.93
CA SER A 184 -5.35 9.93 -33.12
C SER A 184 -4.76 10.52 -34.41
N GLU A 185 -3.50 10.22 -34.68
CA GLU A 185 -2.83 10.60 -35.95
C GLU A 185 -3.55 9.95 -37.13
N LEU A 186 -3.93 8.66 -37.01
CA LEU A 186 -4.71 7.95 -38.04
C LEU A 186 -6.13 8.52 -38.23
N LYS A 187 -6.72 9.10 -37.19
CA LYS A 187 -8.08 9.68 -37.20
C LYS A 187 -8.11 11.20 -37.36
N GLY A 188 -6.95 11.87 -37.49
CA GLY A 188 -6.84 13.31 -37.65
C GLY A 188 -7.34 14.14 -36.45
N ARG A 189 -7.32 13.60 -35.25
CA ARG A 189 -7.78 14.27 -34.00
C ARG A 189 -6.74 14.17 -32.91
N PRO A 190 -5.84 15.14 -32.74
CA PRO A 190 -4.83 15.10 -31.67
C PRO A 190 -5.48 15.20 -30.27
N LYS A 191 -5.28 14.19 -29.41
CA LYS A 191 -5.60 14.25 -27.97
C LYS A 191 -4.32 14.58 -27.19
N THR A 192 -4.05 15.87 -27.02
CA THR A 192 -2.85 16.37 -26.34
C THR A 192 -3.02 16.37 -24.81
N GLU A 193 -4.23 16.54 -24.32
CA GLU A 193 -4.54 16.74 -22.89
C GLU A 193 -4.12 15.55 -21.99
N THR A 194 -4.31 14.33 -22.45
CA THR A 194 -3.94 13.13 -21.69
C THR A 194 -2.42 13.00 -21.51
N LYS A 195 -1.65 13.38 -22.55
CA LYS A 195 -0.18 13.34 -22.50
C LYS A 195 0.37 14.33 -21.47
N GLU A 196 -0.14 15.55 -21.47
CA GLU A 196 0.31 16.60 -20.54
C GLU A 196 0.01 16.23 -19.09
N LYS A 197 -1.20 15.72 -18.80
CA LYS A 197 -1.58 15.24 -17.47
C LYS A 197 -0.65 14.11 -16.98
N LYS A 198 -0.35 13.13 -17.84
CA LYS A 198 0.57 12.04 -17.53
C LYS A 198 1.97 12.55 -17.26
N LEU A 199 2.50 13.42 -18.11
CA LEU A 199 3.83 13.99 -17.92
C LEU A 199 3.92 14.85 -16.66
N ALA A 200 2.84 15.54 -16.28
CA ALA A 200 2.80 16.34 -15.06
C ALA A 200 2.97 15.47 -13.82
N ILE A 201 2.22 14.35 -13.71
CA ILE A 201 2.33 13.45 -12.56
C ILE A 201 3.66 12.69 -12.55
N TYR A 202 4.20 12.32 -13.71
CA TYR A 202 5.52 11.65 -13.77
C TYR A 202 6.64 12.57 -13.28
N ARG A 203 6.55 13.89 -13.53
CA ARG A 203 7.49 14.88 -12.98
C ARG A 203 7.35 15.10 -11.47
N GLN A 204 6.17 14.85 -10.92
CA GLN A 204 5.93 14.92 -9.46
C GLN A 204 6.34 13.64 -8.72
N SER A 205 6.53 12.55 -9.45
CA SER A 205 7.00 11.27 -8.90
C SER A 205 8.51 11.30 -8.68
N ASP A 206 8.99 10.63 -7.63
CA ASP A 206 10.43 10.48 -7.37
C ASP A 206 11.07 9.47 -8.33
N ALA A 207 10.27 8.51 -8.83
CA ALA A 207 10.68 7.57 -9.86
C ALA A 207 9.48 7.13 -10.70
N VAL A 208 9.76 6.76 -11.95
CA VAL A 208 8.77 6.23 -12.88
C VAL A 208 9.27 4.89 -13.43
N ILE A 209 8.44 3.86 -13.33
CA ILE A 209 8.68 2.58 -13.99
C ILE A 209 7.99 2.64 -15.35
N ALA A 210 8.79 2.58 -16.41
CA ALA A 210 8.29 2.47 -17.77
C ALA A 210 8.42 1.03 -18.26
N ILE A 211 7.37 0.55 -18.94
CA ILE A 211 7.45 -0.69 -19.72
C ILE A 211 8.15 -0.31 -21.02
N THR A 212 9.33 -0.82 -21.21
CA THR A 212 10.07 -0.71 -22.50
C THR A 212 9.82 -1.99 -23.29
N GLU A 213 9.56 -1.82 -24.59
CA GLU A 213 9.63 -2.94 -25.54
C GLU A 213 11.08 -3.34 -25.80
#